data_8bbda4c2d1811728f191e965cec6eb7a
#
_entry.id   8bbda4c2d1811728f191e965cec6eb7a
#
_cell.length_a   1.000
_cell.length_b   1.000
_cell.length_c   1.000
_cell.angle_alpha   90.00
_cell.angle_beta   90.00
_cell.angle_gamma   90.00
#
_symmetry.space_group_name_H-M   'P 1'
#
loop_
_entity.id
_entity.type
_entity.pdbx_description
1 polymer ?
#
loop_
_entity_poly.entity_id
_entity_poly.type
_entity_poly.pdbx_seq_one_letter_code
_entity_poly.pdbx_strand_id
1 'polypeptide(L)'
;MDPKRRALLAAGAAVAAATAVPRVFAGQPAARGTGKFFEKGPVRIYYEEAGSGFPLLLLPGGGLNATIGFFTGNPPFNAIEEFKGEYRCITADLRNAPAGQSTGPVEVDRPWESYADDQLGLMDHLGIDKFMVMGFCLGGPFIWSLLKRAPNRIAGAVLAQPVGWRPEMRDPGYAGAFWKGWPAQISAKRPEVSKQTAEQFVIKMFETDADFVFTVTRDFVRVCQNPILVLPDEVPAHPYAVAMECAMLAPRAEVSVFPWKEPKERIPLAVRQIHSFLRAHRPV
;
A
#
# COMPACT_ATOMS: atom_id res chain seq x y z
N MET A 1 9.80 50.00 49.00
CA MET A 1 9.66 48.84 48.14
C MET A 1 8.80 49.25 46.92
N ASP A 2 9.44 49.25 45.76
CA ASP A 2 8.92 49.83 44.52
C ASP A 2 7.80 48.96 43.90
N PRO A 3 6.61 49.51 43.64
CA PRO A 3 5.48 48.74 43.05
C PRO A 3 5.68 48.32 41.61
N LYS A 4 6.77 48.74 40.95
CA LYS A 4 7.03 48.47 39.53
C LYS A 4 7.69 47.11 39.23
N ARG A 5 7.97 46.27 40.24
CA ARG A 5 8.58 44.93 40.04
C ARG A 5 7.61 43.75 40.06
N ARG A 6 6.30 43.96 40.09
CA ARG A 6 5.28 42.88 40.09
C ARG A 6 4.53 42.68 38.79
N ALA A 7 4.90 43.37 37.69
CA ALA A 7 4.16 43.31 36.43
C ALA A 7 4.90 42.53 35.29
N LEU A 8 5.89 41.68 35.60
CA LEU A 8 6.74 41.03 34.61
C LEU A 8 6.75 39.48 34.65
N LEU A 9 5.76 38.87 35.28
CA LEU A 9 5.65 37.39 35.34
C LEU A 9 4.27 36.84 34.97
N ALA A 10 3.57 37.46 34.00
CA ALA A 10 2.31 36.93 33.46
C ALA A 10 2.26 37.07 31.93
N ALA A 11 3.38 36.72 31.25
CA ALA A 11 3.34 36.45 29.83
C ALA A 11 3.42 34.90 29.66
N GLY A 12 2.29 34.25 29.90
CA GLY A 12 2.12 32.83 29.58
C GLY A 12 2.25 32.64 28.07
N ALA A 13 3.31 32.00 27.62
CA ALA A 13 3.46 31.56 26.28
C ALA A 13 2.39 30.50 25.98
N ALA A 14 1.33 30.89 25.29
CA ALA A 14 0.42 29.95 24.62
C ALA A 14 1.20 29.33 23.47
N VAL A 15 1.78 28.15 23.74
CA VAL A 15 2.27 27.26 22.67
C VAL A 15 1.03 26.76 21.96
N ALA A 16 0.72 27.38 20.82
CA ALA A 16 -0.23 26.81 19.88
C ALA A 16 0.39 25.53 19.33
N ALA A 17 -0.03 24.39 19.85
CA ALA A 17 0.22 23.11 19.22
C ALA A 17 -0.50 23.14 17.86
N ALA A 18 0.25 23.47 16.82
CA ALA A 18 -0.21 23.29 15.45
C ALA A 18 -0.34 21.77 15.24
N THR A 19 -1.55 21.25 15.38
CA THR A 19 -1.91 19.93 14.93
C THR A 19 -1.72 19.95 13.42
N ALA A 20 -0.61 19.38 12.96
CA ALA A 20 -0.39 19.14 11.55
C ALA A 20 -1.45 18.13 11.08
N VAL A 21 -2.54 18.65 10.53
CA VAL A 21 -3.52 17.85 9.80
C VAL A 21 -2.74 17.25 8.62
N PRO A 22 -2.65 15.90 8.50
CA PRO A 22 -1.98 15.30 7.37
C PRO A 22 -2.68 15.81 6.09
N ARG A 23 -1.89 16.42 5.20
CA ARG A 23 -2.39 16.85 3.89
C ARG A 23 -2.92 15.60 3.20
N VAL A 24 -4.23 15.53 3.05
CA VAL A 24 -4.90 14.58 2.17
C VAL A 24 -4.27 14.77 0.80
N PHE A 25 -3.63 13.72 0.28
CA PHE A 25 -3.08 13.72 -1.07
C PHE A 25 -4.21 13.92 -2.06
N ALA A 26 -4.46 15.16 -2.44
CA ALA A 26 -5.18 15.47 -3.66
C ALA A 26 -4.24 15.09 -4.81
N GLY A 27 -4.40 13.87 -5.34
CA GLY A 27 -3.65 13.42 -6.49
C GLY A 27 -3.86 14.40 -7.64
N GLN A 28 -2.76 14.99 -8.16
CA GLN A 28 -2.82 15.68 -9.44
C GLN A 28 -3.32 14.68 -10.49
N PRO A 29 -4.18 15.08 -11.42
CA PRO A 29 -4.56 14.22 -12.53
C PRO A 29 -3.28 13.85 -13.27
N ALA A 30 -2.89 12.56 -13.20
CA ALA A 30 -1.77 12.04 -13.95
C ALA A 30 -2.03 12.31 -15.43
N ALA A 31 -1.01 12.78 -16.16
CA ALA A 31 -1.05 12.82 -17.62
C ALA A 31 -1.50 11.44 -18.10
N ARG A 32 -2.54 11.39 -18.94
CA ARG A 32 -3.14 10.14 -19.42
C ARG A 32 -2.06 9.33 -20.14
N GLY A 33 -1.55 8.29 -19.46
CA GLY A 33 -0.60 7.35 -20.01
C GLY A 33 -1.22 6.53 -21.16
N THR A 34 -0.39 5.88 -21.94
CA THR A 34 -0.77 4.94 -23.00
C THR A 34 -1.18 3.57 -22.42
N GLY A 35 -1.83 3.54 -21.27
CA GLY A 35 -2.21 2.32 -20.58
C GLY A 35 -3.34 1.56 -21.27
N LYS A 36 -3.54 0.34 -20.85
CA LYS A 36 -4.50 -0.62 -21.38
C LYS A 36 -5.54 -0.96 -20.31
N PHE A 37 -6.55 -1.72 -20.72
CA PHE A 37 -7.56 -2.23 -19.80
C PHE A 37 -7.59 -3.76 -19.84
N PHE A 38 -7.64 -4.35 -18.65
CA PHE A 38 -8.06 -5.71 -18.42
C PHE A 38 -9.54 -5.70 -18.03
N GLU A 39 -10.37 -6.48 -18.70
CA GLU A 39 -11.80 -6.55 -18.47
C GLU A 39 -12.24 -7.99 -18.18
N LYS A 40 -13.05 -8.16 -17.12
CA LYS A 40 -13.63 -9.44 -16.72
C LYS A 40 -15.03 -9.21 -16.14
N GLY A 41 -16.06 -9.49 -16.91
CA GLY A 41 -17.43 -9.17 -16.54
C GLY A 41 -17.59 -7.67 -16.25
N PRO A 42 -18.09 -7.27 -15.06
CA PRO A 42 -18.25 -5.87 -14.69
C PRO A 42 -16.97 -5.19 -14.21
N VAL A 43 -15.86 -5.92 -14.10
CA VAL A 43 -14.56 -5.39 -13.65
C VAL A 43 -13.77 -4.89 -14.83
N ARG A 44 -13.24 -3.68 -14.71
CA ARG A 44 -12.39 -3.02 -15.69
C ARG A 44 -11.21 -2.38 -14.98
N ILE A 45 -10.00 -2.91 -15.20
CA ILE A 45 -8.76 -2.51 -14.54
C ILE A 45 -7.85 -1.80 -15.54
N TYR A 46 -7.55 -0.54 -15.27
CA TYR A 46 -6.53 0.21 -16.00
C TYR A 46 -5.15 -0.19 -15.51
N TYR A 47 -4.26 -0.54 -16.44
CA TYR A 47 -2.89 -0.93 -16.12
C TYR A 47 -1.89 -0.36 -17.13
N GLU A 48 -0.65 -0.28 -16.72
CA GLU A 48 0.49 0.12 -17.53
C GLU A 48 1.61 -0.90 -17.39
N GLU A 49 2.41 -1.02 -18.46
CA GLU A 49 3.58 -1.86 -18.50
C GLU A 49 4.80 -1.03 -18.92
N ALA A 50 5.96 -1.29 -18.28
CA ALA A 50 7.22 -0.65 -18.62
C ALA A 50 8.38 -1.64 -18.50
N GLY A 51 9.34 -1.55 -19.43
CA GLY A 51 10.51 -2.43 -19.43
C GLY A 51 10.23 -3.81 -20.02
N SER A 52 11.20 -4.69 -19.82
CA SER A 52 11.18 -6.09 -20.30
C SER A 52 11.93 -6.99 -19.33
N GLY A 53 11.77 -8.31 -19.45
CA GLY A 53 12.41 -9.30 -18.58
C GLY A 53 11.41 -10.01 -17.69
N PHE A 54 11.87 -10.49 -16.51
CA PHE A 54 11.00 -11.23 -15.60
C PHE A 54 9.91 -10.30 -15.03
N PRO A 55 8.64 -10.77 -14.96
CA PRO A 55 7.53 -9.92 -14.52
C PRO A 55 7.65 -9.48 -13.06
N LEU A 56 7.44 -8.18 -12.82
CA LEU A 56 7.36 -7.55 -11.51
C LEU A 56 6.05 -6.78 -11.39
N LEU A 57 5.13 -7.28 -10.60
CA LEU A 57 3.89 -6.60 -10.25
C LEU A 57 4.18 -5.51 -9.20
N LEU A 58 3.90 -4.26 -9.53
CA LEU A 58 4.07 -3.10 -8.65
C LEU A 58 2.71 -2.62 -8.15
N LEU A 59 2.50 -2.71 -6.83
CA LEU A 59 1.27 -2.28 -6.16
C LEU A 59 1.50 -0.88 -5.56
N PRO A 60 0.81 0.16 -6.08
CA PRO A 60 1.00 1.52 -5.58
C PRO A 60 0.47 1.69 -4.15
N GLY A 61 1.06 2.64 -3.42
CA GLY A 61 0.53 3.11 -2.14
C GLY A 61 -0.63 4.09 -2.32
N GLY A 62 -1.20 4.53 -1.20
CA GLY A 62 -2.31 5.51 -1.20
C GLY A 62 -3.64 4.95 -0.69
N GLY A 63 -3.63 3.80 -0.03
CA GLY A 63 -4.84 3.18 0.51
C GLY A 63 -5.81 2.82 -0.60
N LEU A 64 -7.11 3.07 -0.39
CA LEU A 64 -8.16 2.86 -1.40
C LEU A 64 -8.13 3.89 -2.54
N ASN A 65 -7.25 4.90 -2.47
CA ASN A 65 -7.02 5.89 -3.52
C ASN A 65 -5.81 5.53 -4.40
N ALA A 66 -5.25 4.34 -4.26
CA ALA A 66 -4.04 3.92 -4.94
C ALA A 66 -4.20 3.92 -6.46
N THR A 67 -3.34 4.66 -7.15
CA THR A 67 -3.26 4.73 -8.61
C THR A 67 -1.81 4.67 -9.08
N ILE A 68 -1.61 4.41 -10.35
CA ILE A 68 -0.28 4.42 -10.99
C ILE A 68 0.45 5.76 -10.75
N GLY A 69 -0.31 6.87 -10.68
CA GLY A 69 0.21 8.20 -10.36
C GLY A 69 0.95 8.30 -9.02
N PHE A 70 0.77 7.32 -8.11
CA PHE A 70 1.57 7.23 -6.89
C PHE A 70 3.07 7.23 -7.19
N PHE A 71 3.53 6.49 -8.21
CA PHE A 71 4.95 6.34 -8.50
C PHE A 71 5.62 7.61 -9.04
N THR A 72 4.85 8.51 -9.65
CA THR A 72 5.35 9.81 -10.14
C THR A 72 5.07 10.97 -9.19
N GLY A 73 4.22 10.76 -8.18
CA GLY A 73 3.80 11.78 -7.22
C GLY A 73 4.80 11.99 -6.09
N ASN A 74 4.63 11.28 -4.99
CA ASN A 74 5.46 11.45 -3.80
C ASN A 74 5.80 10.12 -3.08
N PRO A 75 6.26 9.09 -3.80
CA PRO A 75 6.77 7.88 -3.15
C PRO A 75 8.17 8.15 -2.60
N PRO A 76 8.74 7.26 -1.80
CA PRO A 76 10.15 7.31 -1.45
C PRO A 76 11.06 7.29 -2.69
N PHE A 77 10.66 6.52 -3.73
CA PHE A 77 11.30 6.47 -5.06
C PHE A 77 10.28 5.97 -6.11
N ASN A 78 10.55 6.26 -7.38
CA ASN A 78 9.72 5.76 -8.48
C ASN A 78 10.12 4.31 -8.83
N ALA A 79 9.37 3.33 -8.34
CA ALA A 79 9.68 1.92 -8.55
C ALA A 79 9.64 1.50 -10.03
N ILE A 80 8.82 2.14 -10.86
CA ILE A 80 8.78 1.85 -12.29
C ILE A 80 10.11 2.24 -12.93
N GLU A 81 10.60 3.45 -12.68
CA GLU A 81 11.85 3.94 -13.23
C GLU A 81 13.05 3.12 -12.73
N GLU A 82 13.07 2.73 -11.46
CA GLU A 82 14.15 1.94 -10.88
C GLU A 82 14.24 0.53 -11.46
N PHE A 83 13.12 -0.13 -11.73
CA PHE A 83 13.13 -1.55 -12.08
C PHE A 83 12.89 -1.86 -13.57
N LYS A 84 12.34 -0.94 -14.37
CA LYS A 84 12.04 -1.17 -15.81
C LYS A 84 13.25 -1.56 -16.67
N GLY A 85 14.47 -1.27 -16.23
CA GLY A 85 15.69 -1.66 -16.92
C GLY A 85 16.02 -3.15 -16.87
N GLU A 86 15.42 -3.89 -15.90
CA GLU A 86 15.70 -5.32 -15.66
C GLU A 86 14.45 -6.18 -15.61
N TYR A 87 13.28 -5.57 -15.38
CA TYR A 87 12.01 -6.24 -15.17
C TYR A 87 10.94 -5.69 -16.09
N ARG A 88 10.01 -6.57 -16.49
CA ARG A 88 8.73 -6.14 -17.04
C ARG A 88 7.87 -5.69 -15.87
N CYS A 89 7.87 -4.38 -15.60
CA CYS A 89 7.07 -3.77 -14.55
C CYS A 89 5.61 -3.68 -14.99
N ILE A 90 4.69 -4.25 -14.21
CA ILE A 90 3.24 -4.19 -14.41
C ILE A 90 2.65 -3.46 -13.22
N THR A 91 1.84 -2.45 -13.45
CA THR A 91 1.16 -1.71 -12.40
C THR A 91 -0.25 -1.34 -12.83
N ALA A 92 -1.17 -1.20 -11.88
CA ALA A 92 -2.57 -0.91 -12.14
C ALA A 92 -3.13 0.11 -11.14
N ASP A 93 -4.13 0.86 -11.59
CA ASP A 93 -4.99 1.59 -10.67
C ASP A 93 -5.81 0.60 -9.85
N LEU A 94 -5.94 0.85 -8.55
CA LEU A 94 -6.80 0.04 -7.70
C LEU A 94 -8.26 0.19 -8.15
N ARG A 95 -9.03 -0.92 -8.18
CA ARG A 95 -10.45 -0.88 -8.49
C ARG A 95 -11.16 0.17 -7.62
N ASN A 96 -11.92 1.05 -8.27
CA ASN A 96 -12.68 2.10 -7.62
C ASN A 96 -11.84 3.16 -6.87
N ALA A 97 -10.55 3.27 -7.16
CA ALA A 97 -9.77 4.43 -6.70
C ALA A 97 -10.37 5.72 -7.28
N PRO A 98 -10.74 6.74 -6.46
CA PRO A 98 -11.46 7.92 -6.95
C PRO A 98 -10.73 8.70 -8.05
N ALA A 99 -9.40 8.79 -7.98
CA ALA A 99 -8.60 9.45 -9.02
C ALA A 99 -8.21 8.51 -10.18
N GLY A 100 -8.49 7.20 -10.06
CA GLY A 100 -8.09 6.18 -11.02
C GLY A 100 -9.11 5.96 -12.14
N GLN A 101 -8.74 5.06 -13.06
CA GLN A 101 -9.54 4.66 -14.20
C GLN A 101 -10.14 3.24 -14.06
N SER A 102 -9.76 2.50 -13.00
CA SER A 102 -10.28 1.17 -12.72
C SER A 102 -11.65 1.22 -12.06
N THR A 103 -12.57 0.40 -12.55
CA THR A 103 -13.95 0.32 -12.04
C THR A 103 -14.40 -1.12 -11.87
N GLY A 104 -15.41 -1.34 -11.02
CA GLY A 104 -16.01 -2.65 -10.82
C GLY A 104 -16.98 -2.64 -9.64
N PRO A 105 -17.60 -3.76 -9.31
CA PRO A 105 -18.45 -3.89 -8.14
C PRO A 105 -17.73 -3.55 -6.84
N VAL A 106 -18.47 -3.01 -5.87
CA VAL A 106 -18.02 -2.90 -4.48
C VAL A 106 -18.47 -4.17 -3.74
N GLU A 107 -17.55 -5.12 -3.60
CA GLU A 107 -17.83 -6.45 -3.04
C GLU A 107 -17.66 -6.45 -1.52
N VAL A 108 -18.71 -6.03 -0.80
CA VAL A 108 -18.70 -5.84 0.66
C VAL A 108 -18.32 -7.12 1.41
N ASP A 109 -18.79 -8.27 0.94
CA ASP A 109 -18.59 -9.54 1.65
C ASP A 109 -17.17 -10.09 1.53
N ARG A 110 -16.41 -9.66 0.49
CA ARG A 110 -15.08 -10.19 0.16
C ARG A 110 -14.11 -9.10 -0.34
N PRO A 111 -13.91 -8.02 0.43
CA PRO A 111 -13.18 -6.85 -0.06
C PRO A 111 -11.72 -7.16 -0.44
N TRP A 112 -10.99 -7.89 0.38
CA TRP A 112 -9.60 -8.25 0.12
C TRP A 112 -9.44 -9.24 -1.03
N GLU A 113 -10.32 -10.22 -1.09
CA GLU A 113 -10.33 -11.24 -2.14
C GLU A 113 -10.65 -10.64 -3.50
N SER A 114 -11.54 -9.64 -3.55
CA SER A 114 -11.90 -8.97 -4.79
C SER A 114 -10.70 -8.26 -5.45
N TYR A 115 -9.85 -7.63 -4.66
CA TYR A 115 -8.61 -7.02 -5.16
C TYR A 115 -7.57 -8.07 -5.57
N ALA A 116 -7.46 -9.18 -4.84
CA ALA A 116 -6.57 -10.27 -5.25
C ALA A 116 -7.04 -10.93 -6.55
N ASP A 117 -8.35 -11.01 -6.80
CA ASP A 117 -8.91 -11.47 -8.08
C ASP A 117 -8.52 -10.54 -9.24
N ASP A 118 -8.50 -9.23 -9.02
CA ASP A 118 -8.06 -8.26 -10.02
C ASP A 118 -6.58 -8.44 -10.36
N GLN A 119 -5.75 -8.55 -9.33
CA GLN A 119 -4.30 -8.67 -9.48
C GLN A 119 -3.91 -9.98 -10.17
N LEU A 120 -4.47 -11.11 -9.74
CA LEU A 120 -4.23 -12.40 -10.38
C LEU A 120 -4.85 -12.46 -11.77
N GLY A 121 -6.06 -11.92 -11.95
CA GLY A 121 -6.73 -11.85 -13.24
C GLY A 121 -5.96 -11.03 -14.26
N LEU A 122 -5.33 -9.92 -13.84
CA LEU A 122 -4.43 -9.14 -14.71
C LEU A 122 -3.22 -9.97 -15.12
N MET A 123 -2.59 -10.72 -14.20
CA MET A 123 -1.47 -11.60 -14.55
C MET A 123 -1.89 -12.69 -15.53
N ASP A 124 -3.08 -13.28 -15.36
CA ASP A 124 -3.64 -14.28 -16.28
C ASP A 124 -3.90 -13.68 -17.66
N HIS A 125 -4.50 -12.47 -17.71
CA HIS A 125 -4.74 -11.73 -18.96
C HIS A 125 -3.45 -11.46 -19.75
N LEU A 126 -2.35 -11.23 -19.05
CA LEU A 126 -1.03 -10.98 -19.63
C LEU A 126 -0.26 -12.28 -19.95
N GLY A 127 -0.82 -13.47 -19.67
CA GLY A 127 -0.16 -14.76 -19.86
C GLY A 127 1.02 -14.98 -18.92
N ILE A 128 1.01 -14.36 -17.75
CA ILE A 128 2.09 -14.42 -16.78
C ILE A 128 1.76 -15.47 -15.71
N ASP A 129 2.46 -16.59 -15.73
CA ASP A 129 2.30 -17.65 -14.74
C ASP A 129 3.09 -17.37 -13.45
N LYS A 130 4.36 -16.97 -13.58
CA LYS A 130 5.22 -16.63 -12.44
C LYS A 130 5.67 -15.19 -12.48
N PHE A 131 5.68 -14.54 -11.32
CA PHE A 131 6.08 -13.14 -11.19
C PHE A 131 6.66 -12.85 -9.81
N MET A 132 7.32 -11.72 -9.68
CA MET A 132 7.64 -11.09 -8.41
C MET A 132 6.63 -9.99 -8.11
N VAL A 133 6.46 -9.65 -6.85
CA VAL A 133 5.56 -8.57 -6.44
C VAL A 133 6.25 -7.61 -5.48
N MET A 134 6.05 -6.32 -5.68
CA MET A 134 6.44 -5.29 -4.73
C MET A 134 5.26 -4.38 -4.45
N GLY A 135 4.99 -4.08 -3.18
CA GLY A 135 3.87 -3.24 -2.79
C GLY A 135 4.23 -2.23 -1.71
N PHE A 136 3.69 -1.03 -1.85
CA PHE A 136 3.81 0.05 -0.88
C PHE A 136 2.54 0.16 -0.03
N CYS A 137 2.68 0.45 1.25
CA CYS A 137 1.56 0.77 2.14
C CYS A 137 0.51 -0.38 2.13
N LEU A 138 -0.70 -0.14 1.61
CA LEU A 138 -1.76 -1.15 1.45
C LEU A 138 -1.35 -2.32 0.54
N GLY A 139 -0.32 -2.14 -0.28
CA GLY A 139 0.30 -3.22 -1.05
C GLY A 139 0.83 -4.37 -0.19
N GLY A 140 1.21 -4.12 1.08
CA GLY A 140 1.62 -5.17 2.01
C GLY A 140 0.53 -6.21 2.28
N PRO A 141 -0.64 -5.84 2.80
CA PRO A 141 -1.79 -6.74 2.93
C PRO A 141 -2.22 -7.42 1.63
N PHE A 142 -2.18 -6.72 0.49
CA PHE A 142 -2.46 -7.35 -0.80
C PHE A 142 -1.45 -8.45 -1.14
N ILE A 143 -0.16 -8.22 -0.90
CA ILE A 143 0.87 -9.24 -1.12
C ILE A 143 0.61 -10.47 -0.24
N TRP A 144 0.26 -10.30 1.02
CA TRP A 144 -0.09 -11.42 1.89
C TRP A 144 -1.31 -12.21 1.37
N SER A 145 -2.33 -11.50 0.85
CA SER A 145 -3.47 -12.16 0.19
C SER A 145 -3.05 -12.96 -1.05
N LEU A 146 -2.16 -12.40 -1.88
CA LEU A 146 -1.62 -13.10 -3.06
C LEU A 146 -0.79 -14.32 -2.68
N LEU A 147 0.07 -14.23 -1.67
CA LEU A 147 0.88 -15.33 -1.15
C LEU A 147 0.00 -16.47 -0.61
N LYS A 148 -1.12 -16.15 0.04
CA LYS A 148 -2.09 -17.15 0.51
C LYS A 148 -2.79 -17.86 -0.64
N ARG A 149 -3.12 -17.14 -1.71
CA ARG A 149 -3.94 -17.66 -2.81
C ARG A 149 -3.14 -18.33 -3.92
N ALA A 150 -1.95 -17.83 -4.21
CA ALA A 150 -1.15 -18.26 -5.34
C ALA A 150 0.36 -18.34 -4.99
N PRO A 151 0.76 -19.03 -3.91
CA PRO A 151 2.15 -19.05 -3.43
C PRO A 151 3.12 -19.52 -4.50
N ASN A 152 2.72 -20.48 -5.34
CA ASN A 152 3.58 -21.06 -6.38
C ASN A 152 3.83 -20.13 -7.56
N ARG A 153 3.05 -19.06 -7.71
CA ARG A 153 3.19 -18.04 -8.76
C ARG A 153 4.15 -16.91 -8.35
N ILE A 154 4.40 -16.74 -7.06
CA ILE A 154 5.18 -15.60 -6.54
C ILE A 154 6.60 -16.05 -6.23
N ALA A 155 7.57 -15.61 -7.03
CA ALA A 155 8.98 -15.96 -6.87
C ALA A 155 9.65 -15.23 -5.71
N GLY A 156 9.19 -14.03 -5.40
CA GLY A 156 9.63 -13.22 -4.27
C GLY A 156 8.73 -12.00 -4.07
N ALA A 157 8.67 -11.51 -2.85
CA ALA A 157 7.80 -10.40 -2.46
C ALA A 157 8.56 -9.30 -1.71
N VAL A 158 8.29 -8.04 -2.03
CA VAL A 158 8.86 -6.87 -1.36
C VAL A 158 7.75 -6.04 -0.73
N LEU A 159 7.76 -5.95 0.60
CA LEU A 159 6.79 -5.18 1.39
C LEU A 159 7.43 -3.86 1.81
N ALA A 160 7.18 -2.79 1.07
CA ALA A 160 7.69 -1.46 1.38
C ALA A 160 6.70 -0.68 2.25
N GLN A 161 7.11 -0.33 3.46
CA GLN A 161 6.28 0.37 4.46
C GLN A 161 4.85 -0.22 4.55
N PRO A 162 4.70 -1.53 4.86
CA PRO A 162 3.42 -2.19 4.83
C PRO A 162 2.45 -1.64 5.88
N VAL A 163 1.18 -1.55 5.52
CA VAL A 163 0.10 -1.29 6.47
C VAL A 163 -0.04 -2.48 7.41
N GLY A 164 -0.24 -2.20 8.68
CA GLY A 164 -0.54 -3.19 9.71
C GLY A 164 -1.57 -2.67 10.68
N TRP A 165 -2.26 -3.57 11.36
CA TRP A 165 -3.24 -3.22 12.36
C TRP A 165 -2.58 -2.99 13.74
N ARG A 166 -3.11 -2.02 14.48
CA ARG A 166 -2.80 -1.81 15.90
C ARG A 166 -4.06 -1.38 16.66
N PRO A 167 -4.15 -1.65 17.97
CA PRO A 167 -5.36 -1.38 18.78
C PRO A 167 -5.87 0.06 18.67
N GLU A 168 -4.97 1.03 18.55
CA GLU A 168 -5.27 2.46 18.46
C GLU A 168 -6.03 2.81 17.18
N MET A 169 -6.02 1.97 16.16
CA MET A 169 -6.81 2.15 14.93
C MET A 169 -8.33 2.06 15.17
N ARG A 170 -8.76 1.57 16.34
CA ARG A 170 -10.17 1.61 16.76
C ARG A 170 -10.64 3.03 17.08
N ASP A 171 -9.73 3.93 17.42
CA ASP A 171 -10.07 5.31 17.72
C ASP A 171 -10.47 6.06 16.44
N PRO A 172 -11.63 6.76 16.41
CA PRO A 172 -12.13 7.42 15.20
C PRO A 172 -11.21 8.48 14.61
N GLY A 173 -10.29 9.03 15.39
CA GLY A 173 -9.33 10.06 14.96
C GLY A 173 -7.99 9.53 14.46
N TYR A 174 -7.75 8.22 14.57
CA TYR A 174 -6.47 7.61 14.25
C TYR A 174 -6.35 7.26 12.74
N ALA A 175 -5.54 6.28 12.40
CA ALA A 175 -5.23 5.90 11.02
C ALA A 175 -6.45 5.62 10.11
N GLY A 176 -7.63 5.40 10.67
CA GLY A 176 -8.90 5.32 9.94
C GLY A 176 -9.21 6.51 9.04
N ALA A 177 -8.54 7.64 9.22
CA ALA A 177 -8.64 8.79 8.31
C ALA A 177 -8.20 8.46 6.87
N PHE A 178 -7.31 7.47 6.65
CA PHE A 178 -6.84 7.09 5.31
C PHE A 178 -7.91 6.47 4.42
N TRP A 179 -8.88 5.78 5.00
CA TRP A 179 -9.95 5.12 4.25
C TRP A 179 -11.33 5.68 4.52
N LYS A 180 -11.54 6.37 5.65
CA LYS A 180 -12.85 6.97 6.00
C LYS A 180 -13.34 8.02 5.01
N GLY A 181 -12.46 8.71 4.31
CA GLY A 181 -12.82 9.64 3.23
C GLY A 181 -13.26 8.96 1.93
N TRP A 182 -12.87 7.70 1.70
CA TRP A 182 -13.13 7.00 0.46
C TRP A 182 -14.64 6.79 0.17
N PRO A 183 -15.52 6.45 1.15
CA PRO A 183 -16.95 6.27 0.87
C PRO A 183 -17.61 7.49 0.24
N ALA A 184 -17.31 8.69 0.73
CA ALA A 184 -17.85 9.92 0.16
C ALA A 184 -17.29 10.19 -1.25
N GLN A 185 -16.01 9.96 -1.46
CA GLN A 185 -15.34 10.18 -2.74
C GLN A 185 -15.86 9.21 -3.82
N ILE A 186 -16.01 7.92 -3.49
CA ILE A 186 -16.48 6.94 -4.48
C ILE A 186 -17.95 7.16 -4.83
N SER A 187 -18.81 7.45 -3.85
CA SER A 187 -20.23 7.74 -4.11
C SER A 187 -20.42 9.02 -4.93
N ALA A 188 -19.56 10.02 -4.75
CA ALA A 188 -19.58 11.22 -5.59
C ALA A 188 -19.16 10.93 -7.03
N LYS A 189 -18.20 10.04 -7.25
CA LYS A 189 -17.73 9.64 -8.58
C LYS A 189 -18.65 8.61 -9.26
N ARG A 190 -19.27 7.75 -8.47
CA ARG A 190 -20.13 6.65 -8.91
C ARG A 190 -21.44 6.66 -8.14
N PRO A 191 -22.44 7.43 -8.61
CA PRO A 191 -23.72 7.61 -7.91
C PRO A 191 -24.51 6.29 -7.68
N GLU A 192 -24.23 5.25 -8.47
CA GLU A 192 -24.79 3.92 -8.29
C GLU A 192 -24.23 3.17 -7.06
N VAL A 193 -23.09 3.62 -6.52
CA VAL A 193 -22.55 3.11 -5.28
C VAL A 193 -23.04 3.97 -4.12
N SER A 194 -23.98 3.44 -3.34
CA SER A 194 -24.47 4.18 -2.17
C SER A 194 -23.34 4.42 -1.16
N LYS A 195 -23.41 5.56 -0.46
CA LYS A 195 -22.45 5.86 0.62
C LYS A 195 -22.46 4.76 1.68
N GLN A 196 -23.64 4.22 2.02
CA GLN A 196 -23.80 3.13 2.97
C GLN A 196 -23.06 1.85 2.52
N THR A 197 -23.18 1.46 1.25
CA THR A 197 -22.44 0.31 0.69
C THR A 197 -20.92 0.53 0.77
N ALA A 198 -20.47 1.73 0.44
CA ALA A 198 -19.06 2.08 0.52
C ALA A 198 -18.52 2.11 1.96
N GLU A 199 -19.31 2.58 2.92
CA GLU A 199 -19.00 2.54 4.36
C GLU A 199 -18.92 1.09 4.88
N GLN A 200 -19.88 0.25 4.52
CA GLN A 200 -19.86 -1.18 4.88
C GLN A 200 -18.63 -1.90 4.32
N PHE A 201 -18.22 -1.58 3.09
CA PHE A 201 -17.01 -2.12 2.49
C PHE A 201 -15.75 -1.75 3.30
N VAL A 202 -15.61 -0.49 3.70
CA VAL A 202 -14.50 0.00 4.51
C VAL A 202 -14.49 -0.67 5.89
N ILE A 203 -15.65 -0.74 6.55
CA ILE A 203 -15.80 -1.40 7.86
C ILE A 203 -15.41 -2.88 7.75
N LYS A 204 -15.90 -3.58 6.74
CA LYS A 204 -15.58 -5.00 6.53
C LYS A 204 -14.08 -5.20 6.27
N MET A 205 -13.47 -4.30 5.53
CA MET A 205 -12.05 -4.40 5.14
C MET A 205 -11.10 -4.10 6.32
N PHE A 206 -11.39 -3.10 7.15
CA PHE A 206 -10.40 -2.56 8.08
C PHE A 206 -10.80 -2.62 9.56
N GLU A 207 -12.08 -2.87 9.86
CA GLU A 207 -12.60 -2.80 11.24
C GLU A 207 -13.18 -4.14 11.71
N THR A 208 -13.83 -4.91 10.82
CA THR A 208 -14.41 -6.19 11.18
C THR A 208 -13.33 -7.24 11.35
N ASP A 209 -13.17 -7.75 12.57
CA ASP A 209 -12.16 -8.77 12.91
C ASP A 209 -10.73 -8.38 12.49
N ALA A 210 -10.46 -7.08 12.45
CA ALA A 210 -9.16 -6.56 12.04
C ALA A 210 -8.08 -7.00 13.04
N ASP A 211 -7.02 -7.59 12.51
CA ASP A 211 -5.83 -8.01 13.26
C ASP A 211 -4.61 -7.99 12.34
N PHE A 212 -3.44 -7.90 12.91
CA PHE A 212 -2.13 -8.13 12.31
C PHE A 212 -1.95 -7.39 10.97
N VAL A 213 -2.06 -8.13 9.83
CA VAL A 213 -1.95 -7.59 8.48
C VAL A 213 -3.25 -7.70 7.69
N PHE A 214 -4.39 -7.80 8.34
CA PHE A 214 -5.76 -7.85 7.82
C PHE A 214 -6.13 -9.10 7.01
N THR A 215 -5.22 -9.68 6.24
CA THR A 215 -5.53 -10.69 5.19
C THR A 215 -5.10 -12.10 5.54
N VAL A 216 -4.15 -12.25 6.44
CA VAL A 216 -3.60 -13.54 6.87
C VAL A 216 -3.36 -13.57 8.37
N THR A 217 -3.35 -14.78 8.93
CA THR A 217 -3.01 -15.01 10.33
C THR A 217 -1.50 -15.13 10.54
N ARG A 218 -1.05 -14.99 11.78
CA ARG A 218 0.35 -15.26 12.18
C ARG A 218 0.78 -16.68 11.85
N ASP A 219 -0.12 -17.66 11.98
CA ASP A 219 0.17 -19.06 11.66
C ASP A 219 0.42 -19.26 10.16
N PHE A 220 -0.34 -18.57 9.31
CA PHE A 220 -0.04 -18.57 7.87
C PHE A 220 1.36 -18.00 7.59
N VAL A 221 1.72 -16.90 8.21
CA VAL A 221 3.04 -16.26 8.01
C VAL A 221 4.18 -17.18 8.44
N ARG A 222 4.03 -17.93 9.56
CA ARG A 222 5.02 -18.92 10.04
C ARG A 222 5.30 -20.04 9.07
N VAL A 223 4.36 -20.39 8.21
CA VAL A 223 4.53 -21.51 7.25
C VAL A 223 4.77 -21.02 5.81
N CYS A 224 4.74 -19.72 5.57
CA CYS A 224 4.94 -19.14 4.25
C CYS A 224 6.40 -19.31 3.79
N GLN A 225 6.63 -20.12 2.74
CA GLN A 225 7.97 -20.43 2.23
C GLN A 225 8.46 -19.49 1.12
N ASN A 226 7.68 -18.51 0.73
CA ASN A 226 8.10 -17.55 -0.27
C ASN A 226 9.16 -16.61 0.31
N PRO A 227 10.20 -16.24 -0.47
CA PRO A 227 11.14 -15.19 -0.08
C PRO A 227 10.43 -13.83 0.07
N ILE A 228 10.70 -13.13 1.16
CA ILE A 228 10.08 -11.86 1.48
C ILE A 228 11.15 -10.85 1.92
N LEU A 229 11.16 -9.66 1.35
CA LEU A 229 11.93 -8.52 1.85
C LEU A 229 10.97 -7.50 2.49
N VAL A 230 11.20 -7.15 3.74
CA VAL A 230 10.42 -6.15 4.48
C VAL A 230 11.23 -4.87 4.63
N LEU A 231 10.69 -3.75 4.17
CA LEU A 231 11.20 -2.41 4.43
C LEU A 231 10.25 -1.74 5.45
N PRO A 232 10.55 -1.78 6.75
CA PRO A 232 9.65 -1.28 7.78
C PRO A 232 9.56 0.24 7.77
N ASP A 233 8.50 0.77 8.36
CA ASP A 233 8.29 2.20 8.61
C ASP A 233 7.73 2.41 10.01
N GLU A 234 7.65 3.64 10.50
CA GLU A 234 7.02 3.95 11.79
C GLU A 234 6.18 5.22 11.66
N VAL A 235 5.01 5.04 11.09
CA VAL A 235 3.94 6.04 11.09
C VAL A 235 2.61 5.37 11.46
N PRO A 236 1.56 6.12 11.80
CA PRO A 236 0.29 5.53 12.26
C PRO A 236 -0.26 4.41 11.39
N ALA A 237 -0.15 4.51 10.06
CA ALA A 237 -0.64 3.49 9.13
C ALA A 237 0.37 2.35 8.88
N HIS A 238 1.66 2.57 9.14
CA HIS A 238 2.74 1.61 8.88
C HIS A 238 3.47 1.28 10.19
N PRO A 239 2.89 0.46 11.08
CA PRO A 239 3.49 0.19 12.38
C PRO A 239 4.72 -0.68 12.26
N TYR A 240 5.87 -0.17 12.73
CA TYR A 240 7.15 -0.89 12.76
C TYR A 240 7.03 -2.26 13.42
N ALA A 241 6.34 -2.31 14.56
CA ALA A 241 6.17 -3.56 15.32
C ALA A 241 5.50 -4.67 14.48
N VAL A 242 4.46 -4.34 13.71
CA VAL A 242 3.76 -5.32 12.86
C VAL A 242 4.64 -5.73 11.68
N ALA A 243 5.35 -4.80 11.04
CA ALA A 243 6.28 -5.11 9.95
C ALA A 243 7.40 -6.05 10.44
N MET A 244 7.95 -5.79 11.61
CA MET A 244 8.98 -6.64 12.21
C MET A 244 8.43 -7.99 12.68
N GLU A 245 7.21 -8.04 13.23
CA GLU A 245 6.55 -9.30 13.57
C GLU A 245 6.39 -10.18 12.32
N CYS A 246 5.97 -9.63 11.18
CA CYS A 246 5.95 -10.36 9.91
C CYS A 246 7.31 -10.93 9.55
N ALA A 247 8.37 -10.12 9.63
CA ALA A 247 9.72 -10.54 9.29
C ALA A 247 10.25 -11.63 10.23
N MET A 248 9.94 -11.54 11.53
CA MET A 248 10.36 -12.56 12.51
C MET A 248 9.60 -13.88 12.37
N LEU A 249 8.36 -13.84 11.93
CA LEU A 249 7.54 -15.04 11.76
C LEU A 249 7.81 -15.75 10.44
N ALA A 250 8.04 -15.01 9.34
CA ALA A 250 8.22 -15.60 8.02
C ALA A 250 9.60 -16.28 7.89
N PRO A 251 9.66 -17.59 7.56
CA PRO A 251 10.91 -18.36 7.58
C PRO A 251 11.99 -17.89 6.62
N ARG A 252 11.61 -17.16 5.56
CA ARG A 252 12.51 -16.68 4.51
C ARG A 252 12.40 -15.16 4.33
N ALA A 253 12.26 -14.45 5.44
CA ALA A 253 12.21 -13.00 5.42
C ALA A 253 13.61 -12.38 5.58
N GLU A 254 13.82 -11.31 4.83
CA GLU A 254 14.91 -10.37 4.99
C GLU A 254 14.34 -9.02 5.41
N VAL A 255 15.13 -8.20 6.12
CA VAL A 255 14.72 -6.86 6.56
C VAL A 255 15.73 -5.84 6.06
N SER A 256 15.24 -4.71 5.56
CA SER A 256 16.09 -3.58 5.22
C SER A 256 16.61 -2.88 6.46
N VAL A 257 17.67 -2.08 6.29
CA VAL A 257 18.09 -1.13 7.33
C VAL A 257 16.94 -0.18 7.66
N PHE A 258 16.70 0.05 8.95
CA PHE A 258 15.70 1.01 9.42
C PHE A 258 16.39 2.21 10.12
N PRO A 259 15.94 3.44 9.89
CA PRO A 259 15.03 3.87 8.83
C PRO A 259 15.70 3.81 7.44
N TRP A 260 14.97 3.39 6.41
CA TRP A 260 15.54 3.22 5.07
C TRP A 260 15.29 4.40 4.13
N LYS A 261 14.34 5.27 4.44
CA LYS A 261 13.95 6.44 3.63
C LYS A 261 14.29 7.78 4.29
N GLU A 262 14.77 7.75 5.53
CA GLU A 262 15.19 8.92 6.28
C GLU A 262 16.58 8.68 6.92
N PRO A 263 17.56 9.57 6.70
CA PRO A 263 17.49 10.67 5.73
C PRO A 263 17.43 10.13 4.28
N LYS A 264 17.04 10.96 3.31
CA LYS A 264 16.78 10.56 1.91
C LYS A 264 17.98 9.87 1.23
N GLU A 265 19.19 10.16 1.67
CA GLU A 265 20.44 9.54 1.20
C GLU A 265 20.48 8.02 1.45
N ARG A 266 19.61 7.50 2.30
CA ARG A 266 19.47 6.05 2.55
C ARG A 266 18.64 5.34 1.48
N ILE A 267 17.78 6.05 0.76
CA ILE A 267 16.91 5.46 -0.28
C ILE A 267 17.72 4.67 -1.31
N PRO A 268 18.85 5.16 -1.89
CA PRO A 268 19.63 4.37 -2.83
C PRO A 268 20.20 3.07 -2.25
N LEU A 269 20.45 3.01 -0.93
CA LEU A 269 20.87 1.76 -0.27
C LEU A 269 19.72 0.75 -0.24
N ALA A 270 18.52 1.19 0.14
CA ALA A 270 17.34 0.35 0.14
C ALA A 270 17.01 -0.15 -1.27
N VAL A 271 17.07 0.71 -2.29
CA VAL A 271 16.86 0.34 -3.69
C VAL A 271 17.86 -0.72 -4.13
N ARG A 272 19.15 -0.58 -3.81
CA ARG A 272 20.16 -1.62 -4.11
C ARG A 272 19.87 -2.94 -3.42
N GLN A 273 19.39 -2.91 -2.17
CA GLN A 273 18.97 -4.13 -1.47
C GLN A 273 17.79 -4.80 -2.17
N ILE A 274 16.79 -4.02 -2.60
CA ILE A 274 15.66 -4.55 -3.37
C ILE A 274 16.15 -5.21 -4.67
N HIS A 275 17.04 -4.56 -5.43
CA HIS A 275 17.64 -5.16 -6.64
C HIS A 275 18.34 -6.49 -6.34
N SER A 276 19.15 -6.53 -5.27
CA SER A 276 19.87 -7.74 -4.87
C SER A 276 18.91 -8.87 -4.52
N PHE A 277 17.87 -8.56 -3.73
CA PHE A 277 16.82 -9.51 -3.36
C PHE A 277 16.07 -10.05 -4.58
N LEU A 278 15.60 -9.16 -5.46
CA LEU A 278 14.86 -9.55 -6.66
C LEU A 278 15.72 -10.42 -7.60
N ARG A 279 17.01 -10.08 -7.79
CA ARG A 279 17.93 -10.90 -8.61
C ARG A 279 18.18 -12.27 -7.99
N ALA A 280 18.37 -12.35 -6.67
CA ALA A 280 18.63 -13.60 -5.95
C ALA A 280 17.47 -14.60 -6.02
N HIS A 281 16.25 -14.11 -6.17
CA HIS A 281 15.03 -14.94 -6.16
C HIS A 281 14.34 -15.03 -7.52
N ARG A 282 14.89 -14.39 -8.55
CA ARG A 282 14.39 -14.54 -9.91
C ARG A 282 14.64 -15.97 -10.42
N PRO A 283 13.60 -16.69 -10.86
CA PRO A 283 13.80 -17.97 -11.53
C PRO A 283 14.71 -17.84 -12.76
N VAL A 284 15.55 -18.85 -12.96
CA VAL A 284 16.45 -18.95 -14.11
C VAL A 284 15.67 -19.35 -15.37
#